data_9eadc8b9768d254c10760efe7d14e829
#
_entry.id   9eadc8b9768d254c10760efe7d14e829
#
_cell.length_a   1.000
_cell.length_b   1.000
_cell.length_c   1.000
_cell.angle_alpha   90.00
_cell.angle_beta   90.00
_cell.angle_gamma   90.00
#
_symmetry.space_group_name_H-M   'P 1'
#
loop_
_entity.id
_entity.type
_entity.pdbx_description
1 polymer ?
#
loop_
_entity_poly.entity_id
_entity_poly.type
_entity_poly.pdbx_seq_one_letter_code
_entity_poly.pdbx_strand_id
1 'polypeptide(L)'
;MSARIGLLAVLLALSGCNLLGLQRSELNYRGIELRAAPASGAAVTWQLLVDEPDAPDQLSGPRIVYAPGDGSYGVYAGVRWTDRAPELLQSLLVRGFEDSTRIVGVGRTSSSVAGDFV
;
A
#
# COMPACT_ATOMS: atom_id res chain seq x y z
N MET A 1 -58.71 2.48 -19.67
CA MET A 1 -57.81 3.49 -19.03
C MET A 1 -56.91 2.88 -17.96
N SER A 2 -57.39 1.94 -17.19
CA SER A 2 -56.65 1.33 -16.07
C SER A 2 -55.37 0.54 -16.47
N ALA A 3 -55.35 -0.16 -17.61
CA ALA A 3 -54.22 -0.93 -18.08
C ALA A 3 -53.05 -0.07 -18.53
N ARG A 4 -53.30 1.12 -19.06
CA ARG A 4 -52.27 2.08 -19.50
C ARG A 4 -51.55 2.75 -18.33
N ILE A 5 -52.28 2.98 -17.23
CA ILE A 5 -51.74 3.56 -16.00
C ILE A 5 -50.83 2.53 -15.28
N GLY A 6 -51.26 1.25 -15.27
CA GLY A 6 -50.43 0.18 -14.72
C GLY A 6 -49.09 -0.04 -15.45
N LEU A 7 -49.12 0.05 -16.77
CA LEU A 7 -47.90 -0.08 -17.58
C LEU A 7 -46.92 1.07 -17.35
N LEU A 8 -47.44 2.29 -17.20
CA LEU A 8 -46.61 3.47 -16.91
C LEU A 8 -45.96 3.40 -15.53
N ALA A 9 -46.68 2.89 -14.53
CA ALA A 9 -46.16 2.71 -13.18
C ALA A 9 -45.04 1.66 -13.10
N VAL A 10 -45.17 0.57 -13.88
CA VAL A 10 -44.14 -0.46 -13.96
C VAL A 10 -42.87 0.04 -14.66
N LEU A 11 -43.02 0.84 -15.72
CA LEU A 11 -41.89 1.47 -16.40
C LEU A 11 -41.13 2.48 -15.51
N LEU A 12 -41.83 3.24 -14.68
CA LEU A 12 -41.22 4.15 -13.72
C LEU A 12 -40.50 3.41 -12.58
N ALA A 13 -41.00 2.26 -12.15
CA ALA A 13 -40.36 1.45 -11.13
C ALA A 13 -39.05 0.78 -11.60
N LEU A 14 -38.96 0.42 -12.88
CA LEU A 14 -37.73 -0.13 -13.47
C LEU A 14 -36.63 0.92 -13.70
N SER A 15 -36.97 2.18 -13.83
CA SER A 15 -35.99 3.28 -14.00
C SER A 15 -35.30 3.66 -12.69
N GLY A 16 -35.86 3.29 -11.55
CA GLY A 16 -35.33 3.67 -10.21
C GLY A 16 -34.07 2.93 -9.77
N CYS A 17 -33.76 1.79 -10.37
CA CYS A 17 -32.62 0.98 -9.95
C CYS A 17 -31.23 1.58 -10.29
N ASN A 18 -31.15 2.56 -11.18
CA ASN A 18 -29.89 3.22 -11.50
C ASN A 18 -29.60 4.49 -10.66
N LEU A 19 -30.56 4.93 -9.85
CA LEU A 19 -30.39 6.16 -9.07
C LEU A 19 -29.76 5.92 -7.67
N LEU A 20 -29.66 4.68 -7.23
CA LEU A 20 -28.81 4.27 -6.11
C LEU A 20 -27.40 4.08 -6.68
N GLY A 21 -26.74 5.19 -7.02
CA GLY A 21 -25.41 5.22 -7.55
C GLY A 21 -24.46 4.40 -6.69
N LEU A 22 -24.27 3.15 -7.06
CA LEU A 22 -23.10 2.38 -6.68
C LEU A 22 -21.92 3.07 -7.37
N GLN A 23 -21.55 4.22 -6.87
CA GLN A 23 -20.31 4.87 -7.20
C GLN A 23 -19.22 3.89 -6.77
N ARG A 24 -18.74 3.08 -7.74
CA ARG A 24 -17.51 2.32 -7.56
C ARG A 24 -16.44 3.35 -7.25
N SER A 25 -16.09 3.47 -5.98
CA SER A 25 -14.93 4.23 -5.58
C SER A 25 -13.74 3.60 -6.29
N GLU A 26 -13.20 4.27 -7.28
CA GLU A 26 -11.97 3.83 -7.94
C GLU A 26 -10.88 3.76 -6.88
N LEU A 27 -10.28 2.59 -6.73
CA LEU A 27 -9.17 2.39 -5.81
C LEU A 27 -7.91 2.93 -6.48
N ASN A 28 -7.36 3.97 -5.90
CA ASN A 28 -6.08 4.51 -6.29
C ASN A 28 -4.97 3.86 -5.49
N TYR A 29 -3.96 3.32 -6.18
CA TYR A 29 -2.79 2.72 -5.55
C TYR A 29 -1.65 3.73 -5.46
N ARG A 30 -0.96 3.74 -4.33
CA ARG A 30 0.19 4.60 -4.07
C ARG A 30 1.39 3.75 -3.71
N GLY A 31 2.49 3.99 -4.42
CA GLY A 31 3.81 3.52 -4.03
C GLY A 31 4.53 4.58 -3.18
N ILE A 32 5.59 4.15 -2.52
CA ILE A 32 6.53 5.05 -1.84
C ILE A 32 7.82 5.02 -2.64
N GLU A 33 8.36 6.19 -2.96
CA GLU A 33 9.68 6.33 -3.57
C GLU A 33 10.66 6.85 -2.52
N LEU A 34 11.76 6.14 -2.35
CA LEU A 34 12.87 6.60 -1.54
C LEU A 34 13.86 7.33 -2.44
N ARG A 35 14.15 8.59 -2.13
CA ARG A 35 15.32 9.27 -2.66
C ARG A 35 16.45 9.11 -1.67
N ALA A 36 17.30 8.11 -1.89
CA ALA A 36 18.48 7.95 -1.08
C ALA A 36 19.43 9.15 -1.28
N ALA A 37 19.94 9.70 -0.18
CA ALA A 37 21.05 10.64 -0.27
C ALA A 37 22.30 9.89 -0.77
N PRO A 38 23.21 10.57 -1.51
CA PRO A 38 24.46 9.95 -1.92
C PRO A 38 25.21 9.41 -0.70
N ALA A 39 25.52 8.13 -0.72
CA ALA A 39 26.25 7.51 0.36
C ALA A 39 27.72 7.99 0.36
N SER A 40 28.21 8.41 1.52
CA SER A 40 29.60 8.76 1.76
C SER A 40 30.29 7.69 2.61
N GLY A 41 31.61 7.50 2.45
CA GLY A 41 32.39 6.53 3.19
C GLY A 41 32.93 5.38 2.34
N ALA A 42 33.69 4.48 2.97
CA ALA A 42 34.27 3.32 2.31
C ALA A 42 33.20 2.24 2.03
N ALA A 43 33.43 1.49 0.96
CA ALA A 43 32.66 0.28 0.72
C ALA A 43 32.97 -0.77 1.80
N VAL A 44 31.96 -1.55 2.17
CA VAL A 44 32.08 -2.63 3.16
C VAL A 44 32.02 -3.99 2.46
N THR A 45 32.60 -5.01 3.09
CA THR A 45 32.72 -6.36 2.52
C THR A 45 31.69 -7.35 3.05
N TRP A 46 30.84 -6.91 3.97
CA TRP A 46 29.75 -7.74 4.54
C TRP A 46 28.47 -7.63 3.72
N GLN A 47 27.57 -8.56 3.96
CA GLN A 47 26.23 -8.61 3.35
C GLN A 47 25.15 -8.27 4.38
N LEU A 48 24.14 -7.56 3.94
CA LEU A 48 23.00 -7.15 4.76
C LEU A 48 21.74 -7.89 4.35
N LEU A 49 21.08 -8.53 5.30
CA LEU A 49 19.71 -8.99 5.14
C LEU A 49 18.77 -8.03 5.87
N VAL A 50 17.76 -7.59 5.16
CA VAL A 50 16.71 -6.74 5.72
C VAL A 50 15.50 -7.61 6.03
N ASP A 51 15.11 -7.66 7.28
CA ASP A 51 13.90 -8.36 7.71
C ASP A 51 12.66 -7.53 7.44
N GLU A 52 11.49 -8.20 7.35
CA GLU A 52 10.22 -7.48 7.27
C GLU A 52 9.97 -6.77 8.61
N PRO A 53 9.76 -5.43 8.60
CA PRO A 53 9.52 -4.71 9.85
C PRO A 53 8.23 -5.16 10.52
N ASP A 54 8.26 -5.38 11.81
CA ASP A 54 7.06 -5.60 12.61
C ASP A 54 6.19 -4.34 12.64
N ALA A 55 4.89 -4.52 12.49
CA ALA A 55 3.93 -3.44 12.55
C ALA A 55 2.65 -3.88 13.26
N PRO A 56 2.01 -2.97 14.03
CA PRO A 56 0.68 -3.22 14.59
C PRO A 56 -0.33 -3.56 13.47
N ASP A 57 -1.34 -4.34 13.80
CA ASP A 57 -2.36 -4.82 12.84
C ASP A 57 -2.98 -3.70 12.00
N GLN A 58 -3.16 -2.51 12.59
CA GLN A 58 -3.70 -1.35 11.90
C GLN A 58 -2.82 -0.87 10.75
N LEU A 59 -1.49 -1.08 10.87
CA LEU A 59 -0.47 -0.64 9.91
C LEU A 59 0.05 -1.77 9.03
N SER A 60 -0.27 -3.03 9.35
CA SER A 60 0.22 -4.21 8.62
C SER A 60 -0.46 -4.46 7.27
N GLY A 61 -1.51 -3.71 6.96
CA GLY A 61 -2.28 -3.90 5.73
C GLY A 61 -1.91 -2.90 4.62
N PRO A 62 -2.60 -3.00 3.48
CA PRO A 62 -2.41 -2.07 2.35
C PRO A 62 -3.18 -0.76 2.51
N ARG A 63 -3.90 -0.54 3.60
CA ARG A 63 -4.64 0.70 3.86
C ARG A 63 -3.71 1.80 4.31
N ILE A 64 -3.90 3.01 3.78
CA ILE A 64 -3.17 4.19 4.25
C ILE A 64 -3.87 4.71 5.49
N VAL A 65 -3.18 4.61 6.61
CA VAL A 65 -3.67 5.02 7.93
C VAL A 65 -3.08 6.40 8.26
N TYR A 66 -3.88 7.24 8.91
CA TYR A 66 -3.43 8.51 9.46
C TYR A 66 -3.84 8.63 10.93
N ALA A 67 -3.08 9.39 11.69
CA ALA A 67 -3.35 9.68 13.10
C ALA A 67 -3.60 11.19 13.26
N PRO A 68 -4.81 11.61 13.64
CA PRO A 68 -5.12 13.04 13.86
C PRO A 68 -4.41 13.66 15.07
N GLY A 69 -3.88 12.85 15.97
CA GLY A 69 -3.16 13.32 17.17
C GLY A 69 -3.99 13.27 18.46
N ASP A 70 -5.23 12.81 18.38
CA ASP A 70 -6.14 12.61 19.53
C ASP A 70 -6.14 11.16 20.05
N GLY A 71 -5.21 10.34 19.57
CA GLY A 71 -5.13 8.91 19.89
C GLY A 71 -6.00 8.02 18.99
N SER A 72 -6.77 8.59 18.08
CA SER A 72 -7.53 7.83 17.09
C SER A 72 -6.72 7.54 15.82
N TYR A 73 -7.18 6.57 15.04
CA TYR A 73 -6.65 6.26 13.72
C TYR A 73 -7.78 6.32 12.70
N GLY A 74 -7.49 6.95 11.56
CA GLY A 74 -8.38 6.98 10.41
C GLY A 74 -7.74 6.29 9.21
N VAL A 75 -8.53 6.01 8.19
CA VAL A 75 -8.09 5.41 6.94
C VAL A 75 -8.52 6.28 5.78
N TYR A 76 -7.62 6.58 4.87
CA TYR A 76 -7.97 7.29 3.64
C TYR A 76 -8.87 6.42 2.75
N ALA A 77 -10.05 6.95 2.42
CA ALA A 77 -11.00 6.28 1.54
C ALA A 77 -10.50 6.31 0.07
N GLY A 78 -10.72 5.21 -0.66
CA GLY A 78 -10.40 5.14 -2.09
C GLY A 78 -8.90 5.11 -2.42
N VAL A 79 -8.02 5.05 -1.43
CA VAL A 79 -6.56 5.00 -1.64
C VAL A 79 -5.96 3.84 -0.87
N ARG A 80 -5.01 3.14 -1.47
CA ARG A 80 -4.28 2.04 -0.84
C ARG A 80 -2.81 2.08 -1.25
N TRP A 81 -1.98 1.49 -0.43
CA TRP A 81 -0.64 1.11 -0.84
C TRP A 81 -0.68 0.05 -1.93
N THR A 82 0.35 -0.01 -2.76
CA THR A 82 0.52 -1.06 -3.78
C THR A 82 0.74 -2.43 -3.17
N ASP A 83 1.19 -2.48 -1.93
CA ASP A 83 1.44 -3.68 -1.16
C ASP A 83 1.18 -3.41 0.33
N ARG A 84 1.40 -4.39 1.21
CA ARG A 84 1.37 -4.18 2.66
C ARG A 84 2.46 -3.18 3.08
N ALA A 85 2.14 -2.31 4.02
CA ALA A 85 3.09 -1.26 4.43
C ALA A 85 4.46 -1.80 4.92
N PRO A 86 4.55 -2.89 5.73
CA PRO A 86 5.83 -3.47 6.11
C PRO A 86 6.65 -3.98 4.93
N GLU A 87 6.02 -4.64 3.96
CA GLU A 87 6.68 -5.13 2.74
C GLU A 87 7.19 -4.00 1.85
N LEU A 88 6.42 -2.91 1.74
CA LEU A 88 6.86 -1.71 1.06
C LEU A 88 8.08 -1.10 1.73
N LEU A 89 8.07 -1.00 3.06
CA LEU A 89 9.19 -0.46 3.81
C LEU A 89 10.44 -1.33 3.66
N GLN A 90 10.30 -2.65 3.78
CA GLN A 90 11.40 -3.58 3.53
C GLN A 90 11.99 -3.38 2.12
N SER A 91 11.12 -3.29 1.11
CA SER A 91 11.54 -3.08 -0.29
C SER A 91 12.29 -1.76 -0.48
N LEU A 92 11.86 -0.70 0.19
CA LEU A 92 12.51 0.61 0.16
C LEU A 92 13.90 0.56 0.82
N LEU A 93 14.00 -0.11 1.96
CA LEU A 93 15.27 -0.27 2.68
C LEU A 93 16.26 -1.06 1.82
N VAL A 94 15.83 -2.20 1.26
CA VAL A 94 16.69 -3.00 0.36
C VAL A 94 17.21 -2.15 -0.79
N ARG A 95 16.32 -1.45 -1.52
CA ARG A 95 16.73 -0.57 -2.62
C ARG A 95 17.65 0.54 -2.17
N GLY A 96 17.35 1.20 -1.04
CA GLY A 96 18.18 2.29 -0.53
C GLY A 96 19.60 1.84 -0.21
N PHE A 97 19.77 0.63 0.32
CA PHE A 97 21.08 0.05 0.59
C PHE A 97 21.78 -0.42 -0.68
N GLU A 98 21.06 -1.03 -1.62
CA GLU A 98 21.60 -1.41 -2.94
C GLU A 98 22.09 -0.19 -3.73
N ASP A 99 21.26 0.87 -3.78
CA ASP A 99 21.59 2.12 -4.49
C ASP A 99 22.81 2.83 -3.87
N SER A 100 23.11 2.57 -2.60
CA SER A 100 24.30 3.11 -1.96
C SER A 100 25.60 2.62 -2.61
N THR A 101 25.58 1.44 -3.26
CA THR A 101 26.74 0.75 -3.85
C THR A 101 27.91 0.52 -2.88
N ARG A 102 27.65 0.58 -1.56
CA ARG A 102 28.67 0.47 -0.51
C ARG A 102 28.70 -0.89 0.17
N ILE A 103 27.64 -1.68 -0.01
CA ILE A 103 27.46 -2.99 0.60
C ILE A 103 27.60 -4.04 -0.51
N VAL A 104 28.37 -5.11 -0.27
CA VAL A 104 28.62 -6.15 -1.27
C VAL A 104 27.35 -6.86 -1.72
N GLY A 105 26.43 -7.09 -0.81
CA GLY A 105 25.14 -7.70 -1.10
C GLY A 105 24.06 -7.25 -0.13
N VAL A 106 22.90 -6.96 -0.65
CA VAL A 106 21.70 -6.65 0.16
C VAL A 106 20.58 -7.58 -0.28
N GLY A 107 19.83 -8.12 0.66
CA GLY A 107 18.73 -9.02 0.37
C GLY A 107 17.67 -8.97 1.44
N ARG A 108 16.63 -9.79 1.27
CA ARG A 108 15.59 -10.03 2.29
C ARG A 108 15.93 -11.30 3.04
N THR A 109 15.57 -11.40 4.31
CA THR A 109 15.75 -12.63 5.11
C THR A 109 15.05 -13.85 4.52
N SER A 110 13.98 -13.66 3.77
CA SER A 110 13.29 -14.72 3.03
C SER A 110 14.02 -15.16 1.76
N SER A 111 15.09 -14.47 1.36
CA SER A 111 15.91 -14.85 0.20
C SER A 111 16.92 -15.93 0.59
N SER A 112 17.41 -16.69 -0.42
CA SER A 112 18.46 -17.71 -0.22
C SER A 112 19.86 -17.12 -0.04
N VAL A 113 19.96 -15.82 0.15
CA VAL A 113 21.23 -15.12 0.36
C VAL A 113 21.64 -15.26 1.82
N ALA A 114 22.87 -15.71 2.07
CA ALA A 114 23.45 -15.67 3.40
C ALA A 114 23.89 -14.22 3.69
N GLY A 115 23.47 -13.68 4.83
CA GLY A 115 23.85 -12.34 5.26
C GLY A 115 24.72 -12.39 6.51
N ASP A 116 25.59 -11.41 6.65
CA ASP A 116 26.41 -11.22 7.85
C ASP A 116 25.66 -10.47 8.94
N PHE A 117 24.66 -9.67 8.54
CA PHE A 117 23.80 -8.86 9.42
C PHE A 117 22.35 -8.93 8.98
N VAL A 118 21.44 -8.87 9.96
CA VAL A 118 19.98 -8.79 9.81
C VAL A 118 19.47 -7.56 10.54
#